data_f0c60a06b237a7e727c9fbd35071a8bf
#
_entry.id   f0c60a06b237a7e727c9fbd35071a8bf
#
_cell.length_a   1.000
_cell.length_b   1.000
_cell.length_c   1.000
_cell.angle_alpha   90.00
_cell.angle_beta   90.00
_cell.angle_gamma   90.00
#
_symmetry.space_group_name_H-M   'P 1'
#
loop_
_entity.id
_entity.type
_entity.pdbx_description
1 polymer ?
#
loop_
_entity_poly.entity_id
_entity_poly.type
_entity_poly.pdbx_seq_one_letter_code
_entity_poly.pdbx_strand_id
1 'polypeptide(L)'
;VPSNTRETYEQAVEETIEFVSILDRIHPDKIKVMSSETAEWPNGCLGLPMIDEICTEALVPGYKITLDADGEIMIFRINKDGSSIRRDLAAEKIIKRGSPRAGLPFV
;
A
#
# COMPACT_ATOMS: atom_id res chain seq x y z
N VAL A 1 -12.87 -18.45 -16.36
CA VAL A 1 -11.63 -17.83 -16.78
C VAL A 1 -10.67 -17.81 -15.62
N PRO A 2 -9.54 -18.41 -15.79
CA PRO A 2 -8.58 -18.39 -14.70
C PRO A 2 -8.11 -16.97 -14.46
N SER A 3 -8.06 -16.60 -13.22
CA SER A 3 -7.45 -15.32 -12.89
C SER A 3 -5.94 -15.44 -13.13
N ASN A 4 -5.35 -14.37 -13.56
CA ASN A 4 -3.94 -14.36 -13.80
C ASN A 4 -3.30 -13.29 -12.91
N THR A 5 -1.99 -13.25 -12.90
CA THR A 5 -1.27 -12.34 -12.02
C THR A 5 -1.63 -10.90 -12.31
N ARG A 6 -1.78 -10.56 -13.59
CA ARG A 6 -2.10 -9.20 -13.96
C ARG A 6 -3.47 -8.78 -13.44
N GLU A 7 -4.45 -9.67 -13.59
CA GLU A 7 -5.81 -9.37 -13.14
C GLU A 7 -5.85 -9.18 -11.63
N THR A 8 -5.15 -10.04 -10.90
CA THR A 8 -5.07 -9.94 -9.45
C THR A 8 -4.41 -8.63 -9.02
N TYR A 9 -3.34 -8.27 -9.71
CA TYR A 9 -2.62 -7.05 -9.44
C TYR A 9 -3.51 -5.83 -9.66
N GLU A 10 -4.21 -5.78 -10.77
CA GLU A 10 -5.08 -4.65 -11.08
C GLU A 10 -6.20 -4.54 -10.06
N GLN A 11 -6.73 -5.66 -9.62
CA GLN A 11 -7.76 -5.65 -8.60
C GLN A 11 -7.23 -5.09 -7.29
N ALA A 12 -6.02 -5.47 -6.89
CA ALA A 12 -5.42 -4.96 -5.66
C ALA A 12 -5.22 -3.45 -5.72
N VAL A 13 -4.79 -2.94 -6.87
CA VAL A 13 -4.60 -1.50 -7.05
C VAL A 13 -5.94 -0.78 -6.94
N GLU A 14 -6.97 -1.30 -7.59
CA GLU A 14 -8.29 -0.67 -7.54
C GLU A 14 -8.87 -0.67 -6.14
N GLU A 15 -8.68 -1.77 -5.40
CA GLU A 15 -9.16 -1.83 -4.03
C GLU A 15 -8.46 -0.81 -3.15
N THR A 16 -7.17 -0.60 -3.38
CA THR A 16 -6.41 0.37 -2.61
C THR A 16 -6.88 1.80 -2.90
N ILE A 17 -7.12 2.11 -4.18
CA ILE A 17 -7.61 3.43 -4.56
C ILE A 17 -8.98 3.68 -3.95
N GLU A 18 -9.86 2.69 -4.01
CA GLU A 18 -11.19 2.83 -3.43
C GLU A 18 -11.12 3.02 -1.92
N PHE A 19 -10.24 2.26 -1.27
CA PHE A 19 -10.04 2.38 0.17
C PHE A 19 -9.66 3.81 0.56
N VAL A 20 -8.70 4.40 -0.14
CA VAL A 20 -8.25 5.77 0.15
C VAL A 20 -9.36 6.77 -0.20
N SER A 21 -10.02 6.58 -1.33
CA SER A 21 -11.06 7.49 -1.77
C SER A 21 -12.18 7.58 -0.73
N ILE A 22 -12.58 6.45 -0.20
CA ILE A 22 -13.68 6.42 0.78
C ILE A 22 -13.23 6.98 2.13
N LEU A 23 -12.08 6.54 2.62
CA LEU A 23 -11.64 6.92 3.96
C LEU A 23 -11.22 8.38 4.04
N ASP A 24 -10.54 8.87 3.02
CA ASP A 24 -10.00 10.22 3.06
C ASP A 24 -10.83 11.20 2.24
N ARG A 25 -11.93 10.72 1.65
CA ARG A 25 -12.84 11.56 0.87
C ARG A 25 -12.13 12.30 -0.25
N ILE A 26 -11.25 11.57 -0.95
CA ILE A 26 -10.51 12.10 -2.08
C ILE A 26 -11.09 11.48 -3.34
N HIS A 27 -11.41 12.30 -4.33
CA HIS A 27 -11.95 11.78 -5.59
C HIS A 27 -10.90 10.87 -6.25
N PRO A 28 -11.32 9.70 -6.77
CA PRO A 28 -10.36 8.76 -7.37
C PRO A 28 -9.49 9.38 -8.46
N ASP A 29 -9.98 10.38 -9.18
CA ASP A 29 -9.20 11.02 -10.22
C ASP A 29 -7.97 11.75 -9.67
N LYS A 30 -7.94 12.02 -8.38
CA LYS A 30 -6.81 12.70 -7.74
C LYS A 30 -5.85 11.74 -7.09
N ILE A 31 -6.07 10.44 -7.26
CA ILE A 31 -5.23 9.40 -6.68
C ILE A 31 -4.45 8.73 -7.80
N LYS A 32 -3.13 8.81 -7.73
CA LYS A 32 -2.26 8.23 -8.74
C LYS A 32 -1.40 7.15 -8.14
N VAL A 33 -1.18 6.07 -8.90
CA VAL A 33 -0.30 5.01 -8.45
C VAL A 33 1.12 5.39 -8.82
N MET A 34 1.95 5.61 -7.81
CA MET A 34 3.36 5.96 -8.03
C MET A 34 4.20 4.73 -8.30
N SER A 35 3.95 3.67 -7.56
CA SER A 35 4.64 2.42 -7.77
C SER A 35 3.83 1.30 -7.14
N SER A 36 4.09 0.08 -7.61
CA SER A 36 3.53 -1.09 -6.98
C SER A 36 4.48 -2.24 -7.22
N GLU A 37 4.69 -3.03 -6.17
CA GLU A 37 5.65 -4.11 -6.18
C GLU A 37 5.04 -5.33 -5.54
N THR A 38 5.42 -6.50 -6.03
CA THR A 38 5.03 -7.72 -5.32
C THR A 38 5.80 -7.76 -4.01
N ALA A 39 5.17 -8.35 -3.00
CA ALA A 39 5.78 -8.45 -1.69
C ALA A 39 5.28 -9.71 -1.00
N GLU A 40 6.04 -10.15 -0.02
CA GLU A 40 5.62 -11.27 0.81
C GLU A 40 5.66 -10.77 2.24
N TRP A 41 4.48 -10.72 2.86
CA TRP A 41 4.38 -10.16 4.20
C TRP A 41 4.60 -11.25 5.26
N PRO A 42 5.17 -10.91 6.41
CA PRO A 42 5.60 -11.93 7.38
C PRO A 42 4.46 -12.62 8.12
N ASN A 43 3.26 -12.03 8.14
CA ASN A 43 2.15 -12.64 8.87
C ASN A 43 0.83 -12.13 8.32
N GLY A 44 -0.28 -12.61 8.91
CA GLY A 44 -1.61 -12.24 8.45
C GLY A 44 -1.98 -10.78 8.66
N CYS A 45 -1.23 -10.08 9.49
CA CYS A 45 -1.43 -8.65 9.69
C CYS A 45 -0.52 -7.82 8.79
N LEU A 46 0.06 -8.45 7.78
CA LEU A 46 0.94 -7.81 6.80
C LEU A 46 2.14 -7.13 7.47
N GLY A 47 2.56 -7.64 8.64
CA GLY A 47 3.67 -7.06 9.38
C GLY A 47 3.35 -5.76 10.11
N LEU A 48 2.06 -5.39 10.16
CA LEU A 48 1.63 -4.14 10.79
C LEU A 48 0.48 -4.41 11.76
N PRO A 49 0.73 -5.19 12.82
CA PRO A 49 -0.36 -5.54 13.73
C PRO A 49 -0.81 -4.34 14.55
N MET A 50 -2.10 -4.34 14.87
CA MET A 50 -2.64 -3.38 15.81
C MET A 50 -2.46 -3.92 17.23
N ILE A 51 -2.64 -3.06 18.23
CA ILE A 51 -2.56 -3.47 19.62
C ILE A 51 -3.56 -4.59 19.86
N ASP A 52 -3.09 -5.65 20.49
CA ASP A 52 -3.91 -6.82 20.86
C ASP A 52 -4.44 -7.61 19.66
N GLU A 53 -3.92 -7.34 18.49
CA GLU A 53 -4.33 -8.11 17.31
C GLU A 53 -3.53 -9.41 17.22
N ILE A 54 -4.25 -10.51 17.00
CA ILE A 54 -3.61 -11.81 16.81
C ILE A 54 -3.46 -12.05 15.32
N CYS A 55 -2.22 -12.32 14.90
CA CYS A 55 -1.92 -12.49 13.49
C CYS A 55 -1.53 -13.93 13.22
N THR A 56 -2.00 -14.48 12.10
CA THR A 56 -1.52 -15.80 11.66
C THR A 56 -0.04 -15.69 11.35
N GLU A 57 0.70 -16.78 11.59
CA GLU A 57 2.15 -16.75 11.40
C GLU A 57 2.55 -17.34 10.06
N ALA A 58 1.72 -17.14 9.06
CA ALA A 58 2.00 -17.62 7.71
C ALA A 58 2.40 -16.46 6.83
N LEU A 59 3.32 -16.73 5.90
CA LEU A 59 3.69 -15.71 4.92
C LEU A 59 2.48 -15.40 4.04
N VAL A 60 2.29 -14.12 3.75
CA VAL A 60 1.14 -13.65 2.99
C VAL A 60 1.65 -12.95 1.72
N PRO A 61 1.38 -13.54 0.55
CA PRO A 61 1.76 -12.84 -0.69
C PRO A 61 0.85 -11.65 -0.95
N GLY A 62 1.42 -10.62 -1.49
CA GLY A 62 0.65 -9.42 -1.76
C GLY A 62 1.46 -8.38 -2.49
N TYR A 63 1.13 -7.12 -2.23
CA TYR A 63 1.75 -6.00 -2.94
C TYR A 63 2.04 -4.85 -1.98
N LYS A 64 3.07 -4.09 -2.31
CA LYS A 64 3.33 -2.81 -1.68
C LYS A 64 2.95 -1.75 -2.71
N ILE A 65 2.00 -0.90 -2.38
CA ILE A 65 1.47 0.09 -3.31
C ILE A 65 1.70 1.49 -2.75
N THR A 66 2.34 2.32 -3.55
CA THR A 66 2.59 3.71 -3.19
C THR A 66 1.70 4.59 -4.04
N LEU A 67 0.91 5.43 -3.39
CA LEU A 67 -0.02 6.33 -4.06
C LEU A 67 0.35 7.78 -3.80
N ASP A 68 0.01 8.62 -4.77
CA ASP A 68 -0.01 10.06 -4.59
C ASP A 68 -1.49 10.44 -4.55
N ALA A 69 -2.00 10.75 -3.36
CA ALA A 69 -3.39 11.09 -3.17
C ALA A 69 -3.50 12.58 -2.95
N ASP A 70 -3.81 13.30 -4.03
CA ASP A 70 -3.97 14.75 -4.03
C ASP A 70 -2.76 15.44 -3.41
N GLY A 71 -1.55 14.95 -3.77
CA GLY A 71 -0.30 15.53 -3.31
C GLY A 71 0.32 14.87 -2.10
N GLU A 72 -0.39 13.97 -1.46
CA GLU A 72 0.12 13.28 -0.29
C GLU A 72 0.55 11.87 -0.64
N ILE A 73 1.77 11.50 -0.28
CA ILE A 73 2.27 10.16 -0.53
C ILE A 73 1.77 9.21 0.54
N MET A 74 1.15 8.12 0.11
CA MET A 74 0.62 7.10 0.99
C MET A 74 1.16 5.74 0.57
N ILE A 75 1.56 4.93 1.54
CA ILE A 75 2.11 3.61 1.26
C ILE A 75 1.23 2.57 1.93
N PHE A 76 0.84 1.56 1.16
CA PHE A 76 -0.06 0.52 1.65
C PHE A 76 0.54 -0.86 1.46
N ARG A 77 0.26 -1.73 2.42
CA ARG A 77 0.50 -3.16 2.30
C ARG A 77 -0.83 -3.83 2.07
N ILE A 78 -0.90 -4.67 1.06
CA ILE A 78 -2.15 -5.31 0.70
C ILE A 78 -1.87 -6.77 0.38
N ASN A 79 -2.80 -7.65 0.75
CA ASN A 79 -2.68 -9.04 0.38
C ASN A 79 -3.15 -9.23 -1.06
N LYS A 80 -2.93 -10.42 -1.60
CA LYS A 80 -3.06 -10.64 -3.04
C LYS A 80 -4.47 -10.39 -3.56
N ASP A 81 -5.49 -10.73 -2.79
CA ASP A 81 -6.88 -10.55 -3.25
C ASP A 81 -7.50 -9.23 -2.81
N GLY A 82 -6.74 -8.38 -2.12
CA GLY A 82 -7.25 -7.08 -1.73
C GLY A 82 -8.14 -7.06 -0.49
N SER A 83 -8.31 -8.19 0.17
CA SER A 83 -9.20 -8.25 1.33
C SER A 83 -8.60 -7.65 2.59
N SER A 84 -7.30 -7.43 2.60
CA SER A 84 -6.62 -6.88 3.76
C SER A 84 -5.68 -5.76 3.28
N ILE A 85 -5.93 -4.56 3.75
CA ILE A 85 -5.16 -3.37 3.36
C ILE A 85 -4.73 -2.66 4.64
N ARG A 86 -3.42 -2.36 4.75
CA ARG A 86 -2.91 -1.64 5.92
C ARG A 86 -1.97 -0.54 5.47
N ARG A 87 -2.13 0.63 6.05
CA ARG A 87 -1.30 1.78 5.71
C ARG A 87 0.01 1.71 6.50
N ASP A 88 1.13 1.90 5.82
CA ASP A 88 2.46 1.83 6.42
C ASP A 88 2.96 3.25 6.70
N LEU A 89 2.57 3.79 7.84
CA LEU A 89 2.92 5.16 8.20
C LEU A 89 4.42 5.34 8.41
N ALA A 90 5.09 4.32 8.93
CA ALA A 90 6.53 4.43 9.17
C ALA A 90 7.28 4.58 7.85
N ALA A 91 6.89 3.81 6.83
CA ALA A 91 7.53 3.91 5.53
C ALA A 91 7.26 5.28 4.89
N GLU A 92 6.05 5.82 5.08
CA GLU A 92 5.72 7.13 4.56
C GLU A 92 6.60 8.21 5.19
N LYS A 93 6.86 8.10 6.48
CA LYS A 93 7.70 9.08 7.17
C LYS A 93 9.12 9.06 6.65
N ILE A 94 9.63 7.89 6.33
CA ILE A 94 10.98 7.77 5.80
C ILE A 94 11.08 8.49 4.45
N ILE A 95 10.09 8.30 3.58
CA ILE A 95 10.09 8.95 2.28
C ILE A 95 9.98 10.46 2.41
N LYS A 96 9.07 10.95 3.24
CA LYS A 96 8.87 12.37 3.40
C LYS A 96 10.10 13.06 3.98
N ARG A 97 10.82 12.37 4.85
CA ARG A 97 12.00 12.92 5.48
C ARG A 97 13.21 12.86 4.56
N GLY A 98 13.31 11.80 3.76
CA GLY A 98 14.49 11.51 3.01
C GLY A 98 14.60 12.16 1.67
N SER A 99 13.70 12.87 1.28
CA SER A 99 13.80 13.39 -0.08
C SER A 99 15.01 14.26 -0.30
N PRO A 100 15.50 13.71 -0.48
CA PRO A 100 16.34 14.00 -0.81
C PRO A 100 16.63 13.94 -1.66
N ARG A 101 16.71 13.69 -1.62
CA ARG A 101 17.20 13.60 -2.02
C ARG A 101 17.18 13.67 -2.63
N ALA A 102 17.01 13.76 -2.80
CA ALA A 102 17.07 13.92 -2.90
C ALA A 102 17.24 14.27 -3.12
N GLY A 103 17.41 14.44 -3.19
CA GLY A 103 17.61 15.10 -3.02
C GLY A 103 17.92 15.41 -2.95
N LEU A 104 18.00 15.62 -2.84
CA LEU A 104 18.36 16.17 -2.44
C LEU A 104 18.78 16.57 -2.21
N PRO A 105 18.93 16.82 -2.23
CA PRO A 105 19.29 17.28 -1.67
C PRO A 105 19.35 17.65 -1.29
N PHE A 106 19.20 17.99 -1.11
CA PHE A 106 19.40 18.37 -0.45
C PHE A 106 19.86 18.54 -0.18
N VAL A 107 20.01 18.70 -0.20
CA VAL A 107 20.52 18.80 0.25
C VAL A 107 20.63 18.99 0.27
#